data_6dc299355386b4e9b64e9ac9b34443e8
#
_entry.id   6dc299355386b4e9b64e9ac9b34443e8
#
_cell.length_a   1.000
_cell.length_b   1.000
_cell.length_c   1.000
_cell.angle_alpha   90.00
_cell.angle_beta   90.00
_cell.angle_gamma   90.00
#
_symmetry.space_group_name_H-M   'P 1'
#
loop_
_entity.id
_entity.type
_entity.pdbx_description
1 polymer ?
#
loop_
_entity_poly.entity_id
_entity_poly.type
_entity_poly.pdbx_seq_one_letter_code
_entity_poly.pdbx_strand_id
1 'polypeptide(L)'
;MGTGNFYRMLPDTLQDSNLYGVELEETSCNIAKQLFQKANIQNCAFEKADLPDNYFDRIIGNVPFSDFSAADNTYGSCLIHDYFFLKALDLARPGGIVAMITTKGTMDKKSSRIRKMLAKKADLLCAIRLPETAFAVTGAKVSTDILFFQKRRYQTVGDEPEWVNIAQEANMYFGTHLNHMLGRMMEESGPYGKRFVCKEKEGMDWKACIDNFHLESYLKDVYEPGQTIENNDEEYVPAVDSISNMSYGIY
;
A
#
# COMPACT_ATOMS: atom_id res chain seq x y z
N MET A 1 8.88 4.51 2.93
CA MET A 1 8.43 5.85 2.51
C MET A 1 9.36 6.55 1.51
N GLY A 2 10.57 6.05 1.37
CA GLY A 2 11.64 6.71 0.62
C GLY A 2 11.97 8.08 1.20
N THR A 3 12.37 8.99 0.34
CA THR A 3 12.65 10.39 0.72
C THR A 3 11.40 11.25 0.94
N GLY A 4 10.19 10.65 1.01
CA GLY A 4 8.94 11.34 1.29
C GLY A 4 8.21 11.88 0.06
N ASN A 5 8.29 11.18 -1.09
CA ASN A 5 7.63 11.63 -2.32
C ASN A 5 6.10 11.80 -2.16
N PHE A 6 5.45 10.92 -1.40
CA PHE A 6 4.00 11.06 -1.13
C PHE A 6 3.69 12.33 -0.31
N TYR A 7 4.57 12.73 0.61
CA TYR A 7 4.37 13.96 1.39
C TYR A 7 4.46 15.21 0.54
N ARG A 8 5.34 15.22 -0.49
CA ARG A 8 5.45 16.34 -1.44
C ARG A 8 4.19 16.54 -2.27
N MET A 9 3.39 15.50 -2.42
CA MET A 9 2.16 15.52 -3.21
C MET A 9 0.90 15.80 -2.38
N LEU A 10 1.07 16.09 -1.07
CA LEU A 10 -0.07 16.43 -0.21
C LEU A 10 -0.72 17.73 -0.68
N PRO A 11 -2.04 17.73 -0.89
CA PRO A 11 -2.78 18.95 -1.21
C PRO A 11 -2.77 19.91 0.00
N ASP A 12 -2.97 21.20 -0.27
CA ASP A 12 -2.96 22.25 0.75
C ASP A 12 -3.93 21.95 1.91
N THR A 13 -5.06 21.33 1.62
CA THR A 13 -6.07 20.94 2.62
C THR A 13 -5.59 19.89 3.62
N LEU A 14 -4.46 19.24 3.36
CA LEU A 14 -3.87 18.20 4.22
C LEU A 14 -2.51 18.60 4.80
N GLN A 15 -2.07 19.85 4.64
CA GLN A 15 -0.77 20.31 5.12
C GLN A 15 -0.65 20.29 6.66
N ASP A 16 -1.77 20.44 7.36
CA ASP A 16 -1.84 20.39 8.84
C ASP A 16 -2.06 18.98 9.39
N SER A 17 -1.99 17.96 8.53
CA SER A 17 -2.15 16.56 8.97
C SER A 17 -0.94 16.09 9.78
N ASN A 18 -1.21 15.22 10.76
CA ASN A 18 -0.15 14.50 11.47
C ASN A 18 0.46 13.44 10.55
N LEU A 19 1.70 13.62 10.15
CA LEU A 19 2.40 12.76 9.20
C LEU A 19 3.28 11.75 9.92
N TYR A 20 3.13 10.49 9.57
CA TYR A 20 3.92 9.37 10.07
C TYR A 20 4.59 8.65 8.90
N GLY A 21 5.85 8.29 9.05
CA GLY A 21 6.61 7.59 8.03
C GLY A 21 7.47 6.48 8.59
N VAL A 22 7.64 5.42 7.83
CA VAL A 22 8.56 4.32 8.13
C VAL A 22 9.45 4.10 6.92
N GLU A 23 10.76 4.11 7.15
CA GLU A 23 11.76 3.86 6.11
C GLU A 23 12.90 3.01 6.67
N LEU A 24 13.22 1.94 5.95
CA LEU A 24 14.26 1.02 6.35
C LEU A 24 15.66 1.55 6.02
N GLU A 25 15.81 2.18 4.84
CA GLU A 25 17.09 2.68 4.36
C GLU A 25 17.42 4.00 5.05
N GLU A 26 18.55 4.02 5.76
CA GLU A 26 18.95 5.11 6.67
C GLU A 26 19.12 6.44 5.93
N THR A 27 19.77 6.44 4.76
CA THR A 27 20.02 7.68 4.00
C THR A 27 18.70 8.32 3.56
N SER A 28 17.79 7.53 3.00
CA SER A 28 16.45 7.99 2.60
C SER A 28 15.63 8.50 3.80
N CYS A 29 15.72 7.79 4.93
CA CYS A 29 15.08 8.20 6.18
C CYS A 29 15.62 9.56 6.66
N ASN A 30 16.94 9.74 6.68
CA ASN A 30 17.57 10.98 7.11
C ASN A 30 17.20 12.15 6.18
N ILE A 31 17.17 11.94 4.85
CA ILE A 31 16.69 12.93 3.89
C ILE A 31 15.23 13.31 4.19
N ALA A 32 14.37 12.32 4.41
CA ALA A 32 12.96 12.56 4.70
C ALA A 32 12.78 13.35 6.01
N LYS A 33 13.53 13.04 7.07
CA LYS A 33 13.50 13.78 8.35
C LYS A 33 13.92 15.24 8.19
N GLN A 34 14.89 15.52 7.31
CA GLN A 34 15.31 16.90 7.03
C GLN A 34 14.25 17.67 6.23
N LEU A 35 13.61 17.03 5.28
CA LEU A 35 12.59 17.65 4.43
C LEU A 35 11.26 17.87 5.17
N PHE A 36 10.89 16.95 6.07
CA PHE A 36 9.59 16.91 6.75
C PHE A 36 9.76 16.88 8.27
N GLN A 37 10.32 17.96 8.82
CA GLN A 37 10.74 18.07 10.22
C GLN A 37 9.59 17.92 11.24
N LYS A 38 8.35 18.15 10.83
CA LYS A 38 7.16 17.98 11.68
C LYS A 38 6.60 16.54 11.63
N ALA A 39 7.10 15.71 10.72
CA ALA A 39 6.60 14.34 10.57
C ALA A 39 7.28 13.39 11.57
N ASN A 40 6.52 12.44 12.08
CA ASN A 40 7.04 11.35 12.91
C ASN A 40 7.58 10.25 11.99
N ILE A 41 8.91 10.20 11.81
CA ILE A 41 9.55 9.27 10.87
C ILE A 41 10.45 8.29 11.65
N GLN A 42 10.13 6.99 11.52
CA GLN A 42 10.89 5.90 12.13
C GLN A 42 11.83 5.26 11.11
N ASN A 43 13.11 5.09 11.49
CA ASN A 43 14.09 4.35 10.68
C ASN A 43 14.14 2.90 11.13
N CYS A 44 13.26 2.09 10.60
CA CYS A 44 13.20 0.67 10.92
C CYS A 44 12.46 -0.11 9.82
N ALA A 45 12.49 -1.44 9.90
CA ALA A 45 11.62 -2.28 9.11
C ALA A 45 10.15 -2.06 9.51
N PHE A 46 9.23 -2.11 8.56
CA PHE A 46 7.81 -1.87 8.82
C PHE A 46 7.23 -2.87 9.82
N GLU A 47 7.76 -4.10 9.89
CA GLU A 47 7.40 -5.11 10.88
C GLU A 47 7.70 -4.67 12.31
N LYS A 48 8.73 -3.85 12.50
CA LYS A 48 9.22 -3.36 13.80
C LYS A 48 8.73 -1.96 14.15
N ALA A 49 8.01 -1.31 13.24
CA ALA A 49 7.53 0.05 13.46
C ALA A 49 6.52 0.07 14.62
N ASP A 50 6.77 1.00 15.56
CA ASP A 50 5.88 1.28 16.68
C ASP A 50 4.85 2.33 16.23
N LEU A 51 3.68 1.84 15.86
CA LEU A 51 2.57 2.62 15.33
C LEU A 51 1.27 2.13 15.97
N PRO A 52 0.35 3.05 16.33
CA PRO A 52 -0.90 2.67 16.98
C PRO A 52 -1.87 1.97 16.01
N ASP A 53 -2.50 0.91 16.49
CA ASP A 53 -3.58 0.23 15.79
C ASP A 53 -4.84 1.09 15.71
N ASN A 54 -5.64 0.93 14.65
CA ASN A 54 -6.91 1.62 14.45
C ASN A 54 -6.84 3.16 14.49
N TYR A 55 -5.72 3.73 14.09
CA TYR A 55 -5.42 5.14 14.29
C TYR A 55 -5.45 5.96 12.98
N PHE A 56 -4.86 5.44 11.91
CA PHE A 56 -4.61 6.23 10.70
C PHE A 56 -5.84 6.38 9.82
N ASP A 57 -6.13 7.62 9.40
CA ASP A 57 -7.16 7.91 8.40
C ASP A 57 -6.81 7.40 7.02
N ARG A 58 -5.54 7.55 6.65
CA ARG A 58 -5.01 7.19 5.32
C ARG A 58 -3.62 6.59 5.45
N ILE A 59 -3.42 5.46 4.81
CA ILE A 59 -2.11 4.82 4.71
C ILE A 59 -1.79 4.65 3.23
N ILE A 60 -0.66 5.24 2.81
CA ILE A 60 -0.23 5.24 1.42
C ILE A 60 1.18 4.68 1.34
N GLY A 61 1.45 3.83 0.36
CA GLY A 61 2.78 3.26 0.19
C GLY A 61 3.04 2.63 -1.17
N ASN A 62 4.32 2.51 -1.49
CA ASN A 62 4.81 1.62 -2.53
C ASN A 62 5.56 0.49 -1.81
N VAL A 63 4.96 -0.70 -1.78
CA VAL A 63 5.51 -1.83 -1.03
C VAL A 63 6.70 -2.46 -1.75
N PRO A 64 7.62 -3.13 -1.04
CA PRO A 64 8.74 -3.83 -1.68
C PRO A 64 8.27 -4.90 -2.66
N PHE A 65 8.82 -4.91 -3.89
CA PHE A 65 8.51 -5.89 -4.94
C PHE A 65 9.42 -7.11 -4.82
N SER A 66 9.35 -7.81 -3.71
CA SER A 66 10.28 -8.89 -3.38
C SER A 66 9.54 -10.18 -3.02
N ASP A 67 10.18 -11.32 -3.29
CA ASP A 67 9.62 -12.65 -3.03
C ASP A 67 10.05 -13.22 -1.66
N PHE A 68 10.64 -12.42 -0.78
CA PHE A 68 10.94 -12.88 0.58
C PHE A 68 9.71 -12.79 1.49
N SER A 69 9.69 -13.66 2.48
CA SER A 69 8.64 -13.66 3.51
C SER A 69 8.91 -12.58 4.54
N ALA A 70 7.84 -12.00 5.10
CA ALA A 70 7.95 -11.12 6.25
C ALA A 70 8.59 -11.86 7.43
N ALA A 71 9.39 -11.14 8.21
CA ALA A 71 10.04 -11.71 9.41
C ALA A 71 9.04 -11.88 10.57
N ASP A 72 7.98 -11.10 10.59
CA ASP A 72 6.90 -11.19 11.57
C ASP A 72 5.85 -12.21 11.12
N ASN A 73 5.49 -13.13 12.02
CA ASN A 73 4.54 -14.20 11.78
C ASN A 73 3.11 -13.89 12.26
N THR A 74 2.78 -12.67 12.60
CA THR A 74 1.44 -12.26 13.08
C THR A 74 0.31 -12.76 12.15
N TYR A 75 0.56 -12.75 10.83
CA TYR A 75 -0.42 -13.20 9.82
C TYR A 75 -0.09 -14.59 9.25
N GLY A 76 0.82 -15.34 9.90
CA GLY A 76 1.42 -16.55 9.36
C GLY A 76 2.37 -16.26 8.20
N SER A 77 3.00 -17.31 7.64
CA SER A 77 3.93 -17.12 6.52
C SER A 77 3.25 -16.42 5.35
N CYS A 78 3.71 -15.23 5.01
CA CYS A 78 3.26 -14.44 3.87
C CYS A 78 4.42 -13.64 3.27
N LEU A 79 4.30 -13.28 2.00
CA LEU A 79 5.29 -12.43 1.35
C LEU A 79 5.23 -11.00 1.92
N ILE A 80 6.35 -10.30 1.86
CA ILE A 80 6.49 -8.97 2.45
C ILE A 80 5.42 -7.99 1.94
N HIS A 81 5.12 -8.00 0.65
CA HIS A 81 4.09 -7.11 0.08
C HIS A 81 2.68 -7.42 0.61
N ASP A 82 2.34 -8.69 0.86
CA ASP A 82 1.06 -9.10 1.45
C ASP A 82 0.99 -8.70 2.94
N TYR A 83 2.11 -8.83 3.66
CA TYR A 83 2.25 -8.39 5.05
C TYR A 83 1.95 -6.89 5.20
N PHE A 84 2.49 -6.07 4.29
CA PHE A 84 2.26 -4.62 4.32
C PHE A 84 0.77 -4.26 4.27
N PHE A 85 -0.02 -4.94 3.43
CA PHE A 85 -1.47 -4.70 3.40
C PHE A 85 -2.16 -5.10 4.70
N LEU A 86 -1.83 -6.28 5.23
CA LEU A 86 -2.47 -6.79 6.45
C LEU A 86 -2.16 -5.89 7.64
N LYS A 87 -0.89 -5.50 7.83
CA LYS A 87 -0.48 -4.58 8.89
C LYS A 87 -1.08 -3.20 8.70
N ALA A 88 -1.06 -2.65 7.49
CA ALA A 88 -1.67 -1.35 7.21
C ALA A 88 -3.16 -1.33 7.54
N LEU A 89 -3.90 -2.41 7.26
CA LEU A 89 -5.30 -2.51 7.63
C LEU A 89 -5.52 -2.61 9.16
N ASP A 90 -4.57 -3.16 9.91
CA ASP A 90 -4.66 -3.13 11.37
C ASP A 90 -4.39 -1.73 11.92
N LEU A 91 -3.43 -1.02 11.36
CA LEU A 91 -3.09 0.36 11.72
C LEU A 91 -4.16 1.38 11.30
N ALA A 92 -4.83 1.17 10.16
CA ALA A 92 -5.91 2.06 9.72
C ALA A 92 -7.08 2.04 10.71
N ARG A 93 -7.70 3.20 10.97
CA ARG A 93 -8.95 3.22 11.74
C ARG A 93 -10.12 2.60 10.97
N PRO A 94 -11.21 2.20 11.62
CA PRO A 94 -12.44 1.82 10.92
C PRO A 94 -12.92 2.94 9.98
N GLY A 95 -13.22 2.59 8.71
CA GLY A 95 -13.53 3.56 7.65
C GLY A 95 -12.29 4.25 7.03
N GLY A 96 -11.09 4.01 7.56
CA GLY A 96 -9.85 4.53 6.99
C GLY A 96 -9.47 3.86 5.67
N ILE A 97 -8.66 4.55 4.87
CA ILE A 97 -8.28 4.14 3.51
C ILE A 97 -6.83 3.66 3.50
N VAL A 98 -6.60 2.52 2.87
CA VAL A 98 -5.26 1.98 2.56
C VAL A 98 -5.08 1.97 1.05
N ALA A 99 -4.12 2.74 0.53
CA ALA A 99 -3.80 2.84 -0.89
C ALA A 99 -2.33 2.45 -1.12
N MET A 100 -2.08 1.34 -1.80
CA MET A 100 -0.72 0.87 -2.00
C MET A 100 -0.47 0.36 -3.41
N ILE A 101 0.77 0.60 -3.88
CA ILE A 101 1.31 0.01 -5.11
C ILE A 101 1.98 -1.30 -4.73
N THR A 102 1.64 -2.38 -5.42
CA THR A 102 2.17 -3.73 -5.18
C THR A 102 2.42 -4.47 -6.49
N THR A 103 3.03 -5.64 -6.42
CA THR A 103 3.08 -6.53 -7.59
C THR A 103 1.70 -7.13 -7.86
N LYS A 104 1.43 -7.51 -9.11
CA LYS A 104 0.20 -8.24 -9.45
C LYS A 104 -0.01 -9.51 -8.62
N GLY A 105 1.05 -10.01 -7.98
CA GLY A 105 1.01 -11.23 -7.17
C GLY A 105 0.00 -11.18 -6.03
N THR A 106 -0.26 -10.03 -5.41
CA THR A 106 -1.28 -9.88 -4.37
C THR A 106 -2.67 -10.30 -4.89
N MET A 107 -3.00 -9.86 -6.11
CA MET A 107 -4.29 -10.17 -6.74
C MET A 107 -4.32 -11.53 -7.45
N ASP A 108 -3.22 -11.94 -8.09
CA ASP A 108 -3.21 -13.08 -9.05
C ASP A 108 -2.65 -14.39 -8.47
N LYS A 109 -2.17 -14.45 -7.22
CA LYS A 109 -1.71 -15.72 -6.64
C LYS A 109 -2.79 -16.78 -6.66
N LYS A 110 -2.43 -18.02 -7.02
CA LYS A 110 -3.35 -19.17 -6.98
C LYS A 110 -3.98 -19.35 -5.60
N SER A 111 -3.18 -19.22 -4.53
CA SER A 111 -3.71 -19.25 -3.17
C SER A 111 -4.52 -17.98 -2.88
N SER A 112 -5.77 -18.14 -2.52
CA SER A 112 -6.67 -17.04 -2.12
C SER A 112 -6.52 -16.64 -0.64
N ARG A 113 -5.64 -17.29 0.14
CA ARG A 113 -5.54 -17.12 1.59
C ARG A 113 -5.41 -15.65 2.00
N ILE A 114 -4.49 -14.91 1.39
CA ILE A 114 -4.26 -13.51 1.72
C ILE A 114 -5.47 -12.65 1.31
N ARG A 115 -6.00 -12.84 0.09
CA ARG A 115 -7.19 -12.12 -0.36
C ARG A 115 -8.40 -12.36 0.56
N LYS A 116 -8.57 -13.58 1.07
CA LYS A 116 -9.61 -13.89 2.08
C LYS A 116 -9.36 -13.16 3.40
N MET A 117 -8.11 -13.05 3.84
CA MET A 117 -7.77 -12.29 5.05
C MET A 117 -8.05 -10.80 4.86
N LEU A 118 -7.69 -10.23 3.71
CA LEU A 118 -7.97 -8.84 3.36
C LEU A 118 -9.49 -8.59 3.29
N ALA A 119 -10.23 -9.47 2.61
CA ALA A 119 -11.69 -9.35 2.45
C ALA A 119 -12.46 -9.42 3.77
N LYS A 120 -11.92 -10.07 4.80
CA LYS A 120 -12.50 -10.04 6.15
C LYS A 120 -12.33 -8.68 6.85
N LYS A 121 -11.28 -7.95 6.53
CA LYS A 121 -10.90 -6.69 7.18
C LYS A 121 -11.37 -5.45 6.41
N ALA A 122 -11.49 -5.54 5.08
CA ALA A 122 -11.66 -4.38 4.22
C ALA A 122 -12.47 -4.67 2.95
N ASP A 123 -13.04 -3.61 2.39
CA ASP A 123 -13.63 -3.60 1.06
C ASP A 123 -12.59 -3.10 0.05
N LEU A 124 -12.44 -3.82 -1.07
CA LEU A 124 -11.68 -3.34 -2.21
C LEU A 124 -12.52 -2.31 -2.96
N LEU A 125 -12.13 -1.04 -2.89
CA LEU A 125 -12.83 0.05 -3.56
C LEU A 125 -12.47 0.13 -5.03
N CYS A 126 -11.17 0.01 -5.33
CA CYS A 126 -10.63 0.08 -6.69
C CYS A 126 -9.31 -0.65 -6.77
N ALA A 127 -9.05 -1.28 -7.91
CA ALA A 127 -7.74 -1.81 -8.28
C ALA A 127 -7.41 -1.37 -9.70
N ILE A 128 -6.19 -0.87 -9.94
CA ILE A 128 -5.71 -0.43 -11.24
C ILE A 128 -4.45 -1.23 -11.57
N ARG A 129 -4.45 -1.95 -12.68
CA ARG A 129 -3.28 -2.71 -13.15
C ARG A 129 -2.48 -1.92 -14.17
N LEU A 130 -1.19 -1.77 -13.88
CA LEU A 130 -0.22 -1.10 -14.74
C LEU A 130 0.58 -2.10 -15.58
N PRO A 131 1.04 -1.69 -16.78
CA PRO A 131 1.96 -2.50 -17.57
C PRO A 131 3.31 -2.67 -16.87
N GLU A 132 4.05 -3.73 -17.19
CA GLU A 132 5.36 -4.03 -16.58
C GLU A 132 6.43 -2.96 -16.81
N THR A 133 6.19 -2.05 -17.77
CA THR A 133 7.07 -0.90 -18.06
C THR A 133 6.86 0.29 -17.13
N ALA A 134 5.80 0.31 -16.33
CA ALA A 134 5.45 1.45 -15.49
C ALA A 134 6.58 1.86 -14.54
N PHE A 135 7.36 0.90 -14.05
CA PHE A 135 8.50 1.12 -13.16
C PHE A 135 9.87 0.83 -13.82
N ALA A 136 9.93 0.74 -15.15
CA ALA A 136 11.18 0.43 -15.87
C ALA A 136 12.32 1.42 -15.57
N VAL A 137 11.99 2.69 -15.35
CA VAL A 137 12.97 3.73 -14.99
C VAL A 137 13.70 3.42 -13.67
N THR A 138 13.06 2.71 -12.74
CA THR A 138 13.67 2.27 -11.48
C THR A 138 14.37 0.90 -11.60
N GLY A 139 14.47 0.34 -12.81
CA GLY A 139 15.04 -0.98 -13.07
C GLY A 139 14.08 -2.14 -12.81
N ALA A 140 12.86 -1.89 -12.35
CA ALA A 140 11.88 -2.93 -12.10
C ALA A 140 11.03 -3.19 -13.35
N LYS A 141 11.08 -4.43 -13.87
CA LYS A 141 10.20 -4.90 -14.96
C LYS A 141 9.18 -5.88 -14.39
N VAL A 142 8.10 -5.34 -13.84
CA VAL A 142 7.08 -6.10 -13.12
C VAL A 142 5.70 -5.48 -13.31
N SER A 143 4.70 -6.31 -13.61
CA SER A 143 3.31 -5.85 -13.62
C SER A 143 2.87 -5.52 -12.20
N THR A 144 2.35 -4.33 -12.01
CA THR A 144 1.98 -3.79 -10.70
C THR A 144 0.49 -3.46 -10.64
N ASP A 145 -0.04 -3.49 -9.44
CA ASP A 145 -1.40 -3.08 -9.13
C ASP A 145 -1.38 -1.92 -8.12
N ILE A 146 -2.23 -0.94 -8.32
CA ILE A 146 -2.56 0.07 -7.32
C ILE A 146 -3.88 -0.37 -6.69
N LEU A 147 -3.87 -0.66 -5.39
CA LEU A 147 -5.02 -1.19 -4.68
C LEU A 147 -5.52 -0.18 -3.65
N PHE A 148 -6.83 0.07 -3.64
CA PHE A 148 -7.49 0.95 -2.70
C PHE A 148 -8.46 0.13 -1.86
N PHE A 149 -8.20 0.07 -0.55
CA PHE A 149 -9.05 -0.61 0.42
C PHE A 149 -9.63 0.37 1.42
N GLN A 150 -10.88 0.14 1.83
CA GLN A 150 -11.44 0.76 3.03
C GLN A 150 -11.55 -0.25 4.14
N LYS A 151 -10.99 0.06 5.31
CA LYS A 151 -11.13 -0.79 6.50
C LYS A 151 -12.58 -0.83 6.96
N ARG A 152 -13.11 -2.03 7.12
CA ARG A 152 -14.46 -2.24 7.67
C ARG A 152 -14.51 -1.92 9.16
N ARG A 153 -15.67 -1.46 9.63
CA ARG A 153 -15.93 -1.27 11.07
C ARG A 153 -15.97 -2.60 11.83
N TYR A 154 -16.50 -3.64 11.17
CA TYR A 154 -16.63 -4.98 11.73
C TYR A 154 -16.14 -5.99 10.71
N GLN A 155 -15.52 -7.06 11.20
CA GLN A 155 -15.20 -8.20 10.34
C GLN A 155 -16.51 -8.86 9.90
N THR A 156 -16.70 -9.04 8.60
CA THR A 156 -17.89 -9.70 8.09
C THR A 156 -17.65 -11.20 7.91
N VAL A 157 -18.62 -11.97 8.35
CA VAL A 157 -18.79 -13.38 7.97
C VAL A 157 -19.89 -13.39 6.92
N GLY A 158 -19.53 -13.39 5.66
CA GLY A 158 -20.49 -13.35 4.54
C GLY A 158 -19.87 -13.92 3.27
N ASP A 159 -20.59 -13.79 2.16
CA ASP A 159 -20.11 -14.26 0.86
C ASP A 159 -18.79 -13.59 0.47
N GLU A 160 -17.88 -14.39 -0.07
CA GLU A 160 -16.58 -13.92 -0.52
C GLU A 160 -16.77 -13.02 -1.76
N PRO A 161 -16.24 -11.77 -1.76
CA PRO A 161 -16.32 -10.91 -2.92
C PRO A 161 -15.54 -11.49 -4.11
N GLU A 162 -15.96 -11.16 -5.33
CA GLU A 162 -15.42 -11.69 -6.57
C GLU A 162 -13.88 -11.57 -6.67
N TRP A 163 -13.33 -10.45 -6.22
CA TRP A 163 -11.89 -10.19 -6.27
C TRP A 163 -11.04 -11.13 -5.39
N VAL A 164 -11.64 -11.96 -4.54
CA VAL A 164 -10.91 -13.02 -3.81
C VAL A 164 -10.49 -14.13 -4.76
N ASN A 165 -11.19 -14.32 -5.86
CA ASN A 165 -10.99 -15.38 -6.82
C ASN A 165 -10.17 -14.94 -8.05
N ILE A 166 -9.55 -15.90 -8.71
CA ILE A 166 -8.82 -15.67 -9.96
C ILE A 166 -9.50 -16.42 -11.10
N ALA A 167 -9.54 -15.83 -12.26
CA ALA A 167 -9.80 -16.50 -13.54
C ALA A 167 -8.48 -17.01 -14.14
N GLN A 168 -8.50 -17.51 -15.38
CA GLN A 168 -7.36 -18.20 -15.99
C GLN A 168 -6.03 -17.44 -15.92
N GLU A 169 -6.04 -16.12 -16.14
CA GLU A 169 -4.84 -15.31 -16.37
C GLU A 169 -4.66 -14.16 -15.38
N ALA A 170 -5.75 -13.75 -14.74
CA ALA A 170 -5.78 -12.61 -13.82
C ALA A 170 -6.90 -12.75 -12.79
N ASN A 171 -6.89 -11.86 -11.80
CA ASN A 171 -7.96 -11.75 -10.82
C ASN A 171 -9.30 -11.44 -11.50
N MET A 172 -10.39 -12.03 -10.99
CA MET A 172 -11.74 -11.86 -11.54
C MET A 172 -12.18 -10.40 -11.54
N TYR A 173 -11.70 -9.59 -10.62
CA TYR A 173 -11.93 -8.14 -10.62
C TYR A 173 -11.64 -7.48 -11.98
N PHE A 174 -10.53 -7.84 -12.62
CA PHE A 174 -10.15 -7.27 -13.91
C PHE A 174 -10.97 -7.81 -15.09
N GLY A 175 -11.70 -8.91 -14.89
CA GLY A 175 -12.67 -9.43 -15.86
C GLY A 175 -13.94 -8.58 -15.92
N THR A 176 -14.36 -8.04 -14.78
CA THR A 176 -15.55 -7.17 -14.65
C THR A 176 -15.22 -5.68 -14.79
N HIS A 177 -13.97 -5.28 -14.55
CA HIS A 177 -13.48 -3.89 -14.63
C HIS A 177 -12.38 -3.76 -15.69
N LEU A 178 -12.74 -3.97 -16.95
CA LEU A 178 -11.78 -4.03 -18.07
C LEU A 178 -10.96 -2.73 -18.26
N ASN A 179 -11.53 -1.58 -17.97
CA ASN A 179 -10.89 -0.27 -18.05
C ASN A 179 -9.90 0.01 -16.89
N HIS A 180 -9.88 -0.84 -15.87
CA HIS A 180 -8.91 -0.77 -14.77
C HIS A 180 -7.60 -1.49 -15.10
N MET A 181 -7.53 -2.21 -16.20
CA MET A 181 -6.29 -2.81 -16.69
C MET A 181 -5.70 -1.93 -17.79
N LEU A 182 -4.66 -1.16 -17.45
CA LEU A 182 -4.01 -0.20 -18.36
C LEU A 182 -2.95 -0.87 -19.24
N GLY A 183 -3.26 -2.05 -19.71
CA GLY A 183 -2.44 -2.86 -20.59
C GLY A 183 -3.20 -4.10 -21.04
N ARG A 184 -2.46 -5.13 -21.43
CA ARG A 184 -3.01 -6.42 -21.85
C ARG A 184 -2.22 -7.56 -21.22
N MET A 185 -2.93 -8.54 -20.63
CA MET A 185 -2.30 -9.77 -20.16
C MET A 185 -1.78 -10.59 -21.34
N MET A 186 -0.53 -11.00 -21.25
CA MET A 186 0.13 -11.84 -22.24
C MET A 186 0.92 -12.95 -21.56
N GLU A 187 0.90 -14.13 -22.17
CA GLU A 187 1.79 -15.22 -21.77
C GLU A 187 3.21 -14.94 -22.28
N GLU A 188 4.18 -15.05 -21.40
CA GLU A 188 5.60 -14.90 -21.72
C GLU A 188 6.38 -16.09 -21.16
N SER A 189 7.35 -16.57 -21.92
CA SER A 189 8.29 -17.58 -21.44
C SER A 189 9.35 -16.93 -20.55
N GLY A 190 9.49 -17.40 -19.33
CA GLY A 190 10.51 -16.95 -18.38
C GLY A 190 11.47 -18.07 -17.99
N PRO A 191 12.51 -17.76 -17.20
CA PRO A 191 13.50 -18.77 -16.75
C PRO A 191 12.90 -19.94 -15.97
N TYR A 192 11.73 -19.72 -15.35
CA TYR A 192 11.02 -20.70 -14.51
C TYR A 192 9.73 -21.20 -15.15
N GLY A 193 9.56 -21.03 -16.47
CA GLY A 193 8.38 -21.44 -17.22
C GLY A 193 7.52 -20.29 -17.69
N LYS A 194 6.30 -20.60 -18.12
CA LYS A 194 5.35 -19.62 -18.62
C LYS A 194 4.78 -18.76 -17.49
N ARG A 195 4.70 -17.46 -17.73
CA ARG A 195 4.12 -16.49 -16.81
C ARG A 195 3.22 -15.51 -17.55
N PHE A 196 2.20 -15.02 -16.90
CA PHE A 196 1.39 -13.92 -17.42
C PHE A 196 1.93 -12.58 -16.95
N VAL A 197 2.05 -11.63 -17.86
CA VAL A 197 2.50 -10.26 -17.60
C VAL A 197 1.54 -9.29 -18.25
N CYS A 198 1.37 -8.12 -17.65
CA CYS A 198 0.64 -7.03 -18.24
C CYS A 198 1.59 -6.23 -19.15
N LYS A 199 1.39 -6.30 -20.45
CA LYS A 199 2.15 -5.54 -21.44
C LYS A 199 1.40 -4.25 -21.80
N GLU A 200 2.13 -3.28 -22.31
CA GLU A 200 1.50 -2.14 -22.96
C GLU A 200 0.58 -2.60 -24.09
N LYS A 201 -0.54 -1.93 -24.22
CA LYS A 201 -1.48 -2.18 -25.30
C LYS A 201 -1.20 -1.17 -26.42
N GLU A 202 -1.01 -1.66 -27.64
CA GLU A 202 -0.79 -0.81 -28.81
C GLU A 202 -1.92 0.22 -28.95
N GLY A 203 -1.55 1.48 -29.19
CA GLY A 203 -2.48 2.60 -29.29
C GLY A 203 -3.04 3.11 -27.95
N MET A 204 -2.60 2.57 -26.81
CA MET A 204 -2.99 3.05 -25.49
C MET A 204 -1.80 3.73 -24.79
N ASP A 205 -1.96 5.01 -24.47
CA ASP A 205 -1.08 5.70 -23.53
C ASP A 205 -1.60 5.46 -22.08
N TRP A 206 -0.99 4.50 -21.40
CA TRP A 206 -1.41 4.15 -20.03
C TRP A 206 -1.22 5.30 -19.03
N LYS A 207 -0.26 6.22 -19.27
CA LYS A 207 -0.05 7.40 -18.43
C LYS A 207 -1.23 8.36 -18.57
N ALA A 208 -1.59 8.68 -19.80
CA ALA A 208 -2.78 9.49 -20.05
C ALA A 208 -4.06 8.80 -19.52
N CYS A 209 -4.14 7.47 -19.55
CA CYS A 209 -5.25 6.75 -18.93
C CYS A 209 -5.31 6.91 -17.41
N ILE A 210 -4.15 6.92 -16.73
CA ILE A 210 -4.10 7.14 -15.28
C ILE A 210 -4.44 8.59 -14.93
N ASP A 211 -3.94 9.56 -15.68
CA ASP A 211 -4.22 10.99 -15.47
C ASP A 211 -5.70 11.31 -15.65
N ASN A 212 -6.39 10.58 -16.52
CA ASN A 212 -7.83 10.72 -16.76
C ASN A 212 -8.69 9.69 -16.01
N PHE A 213 -8.09 8.92 -15.10
CA PHE A 213 -8.83 7.93 -14.32
C PHE A 213 -9.64 8.63 -13.22
N HIS A 214 -10.96 8.51 -13.30
CA HIS A 214 -11.88 9.15 -12.36
C HIS A 214 -11.95 8.38 -11.02
N LEU A 215 -10.83 8.37 -10.30
CA LEU A 215 -10.71 7.67 -9.01
C LEU A 215 -11.74 8.17 -7.99
N GLU A 216 -12.09 9.45 -8.05
CA GLU A 216 -13.10 10.09 -7.19
C GLU A 216 -14.45 9.40 -7.25
N SER A 217 -14.82 8.80 -8.37
CA SER A 217 -16.09 8.07 -8.52
C SER A 217 -16.16 6.80 -7.63
N TYR A 218 -15.01 6.22 -7.32
CA TYR A 218 -14.87 5.05 -6.44
C TYR A 218 -14.68 5.41 -4.97
N LEU A 219 -14.24 6.63 -4.69
CA LEU A 219 -13.95 7.12 -3.35
C LEU A 219 -15.00 8.12 -2.84
N LYS A 220 -15.96 8.50 -3.69
CA LYS A 220 -17.03 9.42 -3.32
C LYS A 220 -17.88 8.81 -2.20
N ASP A 221 -18.13 9.63 -1.18
CA ASP A 221 -18.93 9.27 0.00
C ASP A 221 -18.40 8.05 0.81
N VAL A 222 -17.19 7.57 0.46
CA VAL A 222 -16.52 6.46 1.14
C VAL A 222 -15.81 6.94 2.41
N TYR A 223 -15.23 8.15 2.38
CA TYR A 223 -14.54 8.70 3.52
C TYR A 223 -15.53 9.16 4.58
N GLU A 224 -15.53 8.47 5.72
CA GLU A 224 -16.22 8.92 6.91
C GLU A 224 -15.26 9.72 7.78
N PRO A 225 -15.55 10.99 8.11
CA PRO A 225 -14.74 11.75 9.06
C PRO A 225 -14.58 10.93 10.35
N GLY A 226 -13.37 10.86 10.90
CA GLY A 226 -13.17 10.27 12.22
C GLY A 226 -14.07 10.99 13.21
N GLN A 227 -14.75 10.27 14.08
CA GLN A 227 -15.30 10.90 15.27
C GLN A 227 -14.12 11.49 16.00
N THR A 228 -14.16 12.79 16.30
CA THR A 228 -13.22 13.40 17.21
C THR A 228 -13.41 12.64 18.53
N ILE A 229 -12.54 11.70 18.82
CA ILE A 229 -12.41 11.20 20.18
C ILE A 229 -11.96 12.47 20.91
N GLU A 230 -12.82 13.03 21.76
CA GLU A 230 -12.38 14.00 22.74
C GLU A 230 -11.23 13.29 23.46
N ASN A 231 -10.02 13.63 23.10
CA ASN A 231 -8.83 13.07 23.70
C ASN A 231 -8.90 13.46 25.17
N ASN A 232 -9.13 12.49 26.03
CA ASN A 232 -8.52 12.56 27.33
C ASN A 232 -7.02 12.61 27.06
N ASP A 233 -6.43 13.77 27.22
CA ASP A 233 -5.08 14.24 26.98
C ASP A 233 -3.92 13.24 27.18
N GLU A 234 -3.96 12.09 26.56
CA GLU A 234 -2.77 11.27 26.35
C GLU A 234 -2.34 11.41 24.89
N GLU A 235 -1.59 12.47 24.66
CA GLU A 235 -0.81 12.64 23.44
C GLU A 235 0.01 11.36 23.24
N TYR A 236 -0.24 10.61 22.12
CA TYR A 236 0.62 9.48 21.79
C TYR A 236 2.04 10.00 21.60
N VAL A 237 2.86 9.77 22.61
CA VAL A 237 4.31 9.98 22.53
C VAL A 237 4.90 8.62 22.14
N PRO A 238 5.45 8.47 20.91
CA PRO A 238 6.20 7.26 20.57
C PRO A 238 7.24 7.02 21.66
N ALA A 239 7.43 5.75 22.05
CA ALA A 239 8.50 5.40 22.98
C ALA A 239 9.81 5.96 22.44
N VAL A 240 10.29 7.04 23.02
CA VAL A 240 11.58 7.61 22.69
C VAL A 240 12.58 6.62 23.22
N ASP A 241 13.13 5.78 22.34
CA ASP A 241 14.37 5.11 22.65
C ASP A 241 15.32 6.20 23.14
N SER A 242 15.67 6.12 24.41
CA SER A 242 16.58 7.05 25.04
C SER A 242 17.87 7.06 24.24
N ILE A 243 18.00 8.03 23.34
CA ILE A 243 19.29 8.40 22.76
C ILE A 243 20.04 9.04 23.93
N SER A 244 20.51 8.17 24.82
CA SER A 244 21.45 8.53 25.85
C SER A 244 22.77 8.88 25.14
N ASN A 245 23.08 10.18 25.13
CA ASN A 245 24.42 10.73 25.09
C ASN A 245 25.36 10.17 24.02
N MET A 246 25.18 10.58 22.77
CA MET A 246 26.31 10.73 21.86
C MET A 246 26.71 12.22 21.82
N SER A 247 27.66 12.57 22.67
CA SER A 247 28.42 13.81 22.54
C SER A 247 29.22 13.76 21.25
N TYR A 248 28.85 14.54 20.24
CA TYR A 248 29.70 14.77 19.08
C TYR A 248 30.87 15.66 19.51
N GLY A 249 32.04 15.06 19.66
CA GLY A 249 33.30 15.78 19.66
C GLY A 249 33.58 16.27 18.25
N ILE A 250 33.63 17.58 18.08
CA ILE A 250 34.13 18.26 16.87
C ILE A 250 35.66 18.11 16.92
N TYR A 251 36.23 17.49 15.88
CA TYR A 251 37.60 17.67 15.47
C TYR A 251 37.64 17.97 13.96
#